data_9cf1d2b22656ca2a85d3e0343b49889d
#
_entry.id   9cf1d2b22656ca2a85d3e0343b49889d
#
_cell.length_a   1.000
_cell.length_b   1.000
_cell.length_c   1.000
_cell.angle_alpha   90.00
_cell.angle_beta   90.00
_cell.angle_gamma   90.00
#
_symmetry.space_group_name_H-M   'P 1'
#
loop_
_entity.id
_entity.type
_entity.pdbx_description
1 polymer ?
#
loop_
_entity_poly.entity_id
_entity_poly.type
_entity_poly.pdbx_seq_one_letter_code
_entity_poly.pdbx_strand_id
1 'polypeptide(L)'
;MIVPMTKYTFLLHHSQQEKLLENLGGLGVIDITINKYEPSEQENDALQYVSRLKTIYETLKNASFPHDLEVVDNKIKDVEGFLECVTNTKERLDEIALEIIKLEKDLSETEPWGDFSKEKIELLKQQGLTLKYFIFGEKQYKEEWEDEYPLYVINRSRGSIFFVLVVDTNAPQIQHPNFGLETREPAMSYFDLKTKFDNLLAEKRTL
;
A
#
# COMPACT_ATOMS: atom_id res chain seq x y z
N MET A 1 -41.70 -0.07 38.60
CA MET A 1 -43.09 0.30 38.23
C MET A 1 -43.23 -0.01 36.75
N ILE A 2 -44.09 -0.94 36.34
CA ILE A 2 -44.30 -1.32 34.93
C ILE A 2 -45.50 -0.48 34.47
N VAL A 3 -45.31 0.44 33.54
CA VAL A 3 -46.37 1.21 32.92
C VAL A 3 -46.97 0.39 31.79
N PRO A 4 -48.30 0.16 31.77
CA PRO A 4 -48.92 -0.54 30.63
C PRO A 4 -48.82 0.33 29.38
N MET A 5 -48.27 -0.25 28.29
CA MET A 5 -48.15 0.39 26.99
C MET A 5 -49.12 -0.23 26.00
N THR A 6 -49.78 0.59 25.18
CA THR A 6 -50.70 0.13 24.14
C THR A 6 -50.11 0.49 22.78
N LYS A 7 -50.02 -0.48 21.88
CA LYS A 7 -49.53 -0.28 20.51
C LYS A 7 -50.69 0.11 19.59
N TYR A 8 -50.55 1.26 18.93
CA TYR A 8 -51.46 1.72 17.90
C TYR A 8 -50.79 1.67 16.53
N THR A 9 -51.56 1.30 15.52
CA THR A 9 -51.09 1.33 14.12
C THR A 9 -51.95 2.31 13.35
N PHE A 10 -51.35 3.28 12.68
CA PHE A 10 -52.04 4.27 11.87
C PHE A 10 -51.78 4.00 10.39
N LEU A 11 -52.81 3.98 9.57
CA LEU A 11 -52.73 3.96 8.14
C LEU A 11 -53.05 5.34 7.59
N LEU A 12 -52.08 5.94 6.89
CA LEU A 12 -52.18 7.32 6.41
C LEU A 12 -51.76 7.44 4.95
N HIS A 13 -52.33 8.45 4.28
CA HIS A 13 -51.77 8.92 3.05
C HIS A 13 -50.46 9.69 3.30
N HIS A 14 -49.45 9.50 2.46
CA HIS A 14 -48.11 10.05 2.66
C HIS A 14 -48.11 11.58 2.90
N SER A 15 -48.99 12.35 2.26
CA SER A 15 -49.11 13.79 2.42
C SER A 15 -49.60 14.24 3.82
N GLN A 16 -50.10 13.34 4.66
CA GLN A 16 -50.60 13.62 6.01
C GLN A 16 -49.62 13.17 7.09
N GLN A 17 -48.51 12.55 6.70
CA GLN A 17 -47.55 11.97 7.62
C GLN A 17 -46.86 13.03 8.49
N GLU A 18 -46.35 14.10 7.92
CA GLU A 18 -45.69 15.18 8.67
C GLU A 18 -46.61 15.81 9.72
N LYS A 19 -47.81 16.15 9.29
CA LYS A 19 -48.81 16.77 10.19
C LYS A 19 -49.22 15.86 11.34
N LEU A 20 -49.30 14.54 11.11
CA LEU A 20 -49.53 13.58 12.17
C LEU A 20 -48.36 13.50 13.13
N LEU A 21 -47.12 13.41 12.60
CA LEU A 21 -45.91 13.33 13.42
C LEU A 21 -45.74 14.58 14.31
N GLU A 22 -46.00 15.77 13.78
CA GLU A 22 -46.00 17.01 14.55
C GLU A 22 -47.04 16.96 15.70
N ASN A 23 -48.28 16.54 15.42
CA ASN A 23 -49.30 16.42 16.39
C ASN A 23 -49.00 15.39 17.50
N LEU A 24 -48.41 14.23 17.10
CA LEU A 24 -48.02 13.18 18.02
C LEU A 24 -46.81 13.60 18.87
N GLY A 25 -45.82 14.30 18.27
CA GLY A 25 -44.70 14.89 18.99
C GLY A 25 -45.10 15.88 20.07
N GLY A 26 -46.15 16.67 19.81
CA GLY A 26 -46.74 17.61 20.81
C GLY A 26 -47.36 16.94 22.03
N LEU A 27 -47.76 15.68 21.95
CA LEU A 27 -48.31 14.92 23.06
C LEU A 27 -47.24 14.44 24.05
N GLY A 28 -46.00 14.26 23.64
CA GLY A 28 -44.85 13.94 24.50
C GLY A 28 -44.91 12.59 25.23
N VAL A 29 -45.87 11.71 24.87
CA VAL A 29 -46.15 10.43 25.55
C VAL A 29 -46.10 9.24 24.62
N ILE A 30 -45.63 9.44 23.38
CA ILE A 30 -45.64 8.41 22.33
C ILE A 30 -44.21 8.10 21.92
N ASP A 31 -43.85 6.84 21.99
CA ASP A 31 -42.64 6.32 21.40
C ASP A 31 -42.94 5.75 20.00
N ILE A 32 -42.23 6.27 18.98
CA ILE A 32 -42.41 5.85 17.59
C ILE A 32 -41.38 4.78 17.28
N THR A 33 -41.84 3.52 17.21
CA THR A 33 -40.98 2.43 16.77
C THR A 33 -40.98 2.39 15.23
N ILE A 34 -39.90 2.81 14.64
CA ILE A 34 -39.68 2.62 13.22
C ILE A 34 -39.35 1.14 12.98
N ASN A 35 -40.25 0.40 12.35
CA ASN A 35 -39.91 -0.93 11.82
C ASN A 35 -38.75 -0.76 10.82
N LYS A 36 -37.84 -1.75 10.75
CA LYS A 36 -36.66 -1.73 9.89
C LYS A 36 -36.95 -0.97 8.58
N TYR A 37 -36.43 0.25 8.55
CA TYR A 37 -36.52 1.07 7.36
C TYR A 37 -35.50 0.48 6.36
N GLU A 38 -35.99 -0.03 5.27
CA GLU A 38 -35.17 -0.38 4.12
C GLU A 38 -35.24 0.81 3.16
N PRO A 39 -34.15 1.57 3.00
CA PRO A 39 -34.15 2.72 2.13
C PRO A 39 -34.40 2.27 0.68
N SER A 40 -35.15 3.08 -0.06
CA SER A 40 -35.34 2.89 -1.50
C SER A 40 -34.00 3.02 -2.24
N GLU A 41 -33.95 2.56 -3.48
CA GLU A 41 -32.75 2.66 -4.31
C GLU A 41 -32.27 4.13 -4.42
N GLN A 42 -33.18 5.06 -4.66
CA GLN A 42 -32.87 6.49 -4.74
C GLN A 42 -32.34 7.07 -3.42
N GLU A 43 -32.85 6.61 -2.29
CA GLU A 43 -32.39 7.03 -0.96
C GLU A 43 -31.01 6.44 -0.66
N ASN A 44 -30.76 5.20 -1.07
CA ASN A 44 -29.42 4.59 -0.98
C ASN A 44 -28.40 5.37 -1.79
N ASP A 45 -28.72 5.76 -3.02
CA ASP A 45 -27.84 6.56 -3.88
C ASP A 45 -27.54 7.92 -3.23
N ALA A 46 -28.56 8.58 -2.70
CA ALA A 46 -28.37 9.84 -1.99
C ALA A 46 -27.52 9.69 -0.73
N LEU A 47 -27.70 8.63 0.05
CA LEU A 47 -26.90 8.34 1.24
C LEU A 47 -25.44 8.05 0.87
N GLN A 48 -25.21 7.29 -0.21
CA GLN A 48 -23.86 7.03 -0.72
C GLN A 48 -23.18 8.33 -1.16
N TYR A 49 -23.89 9.19 -1.88
CA TYR A 49 -23.37 10.49 -2.31
C TYR A 49 -22.99 11.39 -1.12
N VAL A 50 -23.88 11.49 -0.11
CA VAL A 50 -23.56 12.24 1.12
C VAL A 50 -22.38 11.64 1.86
N SER A 51 -22.26 10.32 1.91
CA SER A 51 -21.11 9.64 2.52
C SER A 51 -19.81 9.97 1.80
N ARG A 52 -19.83 9.94 0.46
CA ARG A 52 -18.69 10.32 -0.39
C ARG A 52 -18.26 11.77 -0.14
N LEU A 53 -19.22 12.69 -0.13
CA LEU A 53 -18.95 14.11 0.18
C LEU A 53 -18.31 14.30 1.57
N LYS A 54 -18.82 13.62 2.60
CA LYS A 54 -18.25 13.68 3.95
C LYS A 54 -16.82 13.17 3.98
N THR A 55 -16.54 12.04 3.31
CA THR A 55 -15.19 11.47 3.24
C THR A 55 -14.21 12.45 2.60
N ILE A 56 -14.60 13.07 1.48
CA ILE A 56 -13.77 14.06 0.79
C ILE A 56 -13.57 15.30 1.64
N TYR A 57 -14.63 15.80 2.27
CA TYR A 57 -14.53 16.94 3.18
C TYR A 57 -13.54 16.68 4.33
N GLU A 58 -13.61 15.53 5.00
CA GLU A 58 -12.68 15.18 6.07
C GLU A 58 -11.25 15.00 5.53
N THR A 59 -11.09 14.45 4.34
CA THR A 59 -9.78 14.33 3.67
C THR A 59 -9.16 15.71 3.45
N LEU A 60 -9.89 16.64 2.87
CA LEU A 60 -9.40 17.99 2.58
C LEU A 60 -9.17 18.81 3.86
N LYS A 61 -10.05 18.67 4.85
CA LYS A 61 -9.91 19.34 6.15
C LYS A 61 -8.64 18.93 6.89
N ASN A 62 -8.27 17.65 6.78
CA ASN A 62 -7.11 17.10 7.47
C ASN A 62 -5.83 17.17 6.60
N ALA A 63 -5.94 17.56 5.33
CA ALA A 63 -4.80 17.73 4.45
C ALA A 63 -3.96 18.94 4.91
N SER A 64 -2.66 18.74 4.98
CA SER A 64 -1.70 19.83 5.24
C SER A 64 -1.18 20.34 3.90
N PHE A 65 -1.59 21.53 3.52
CA PHE A 65 -1.14 22.16 2.28
C PHE A 65 0.09 23.04 2.57
N PRO A 66 1.16 22.94 1.75
CA PRO A 66 2.27 23.91 1.81
C PRO A 66 1.76 25.34 1.54
N HIS A 67 2.35 26.32 2.22
CA HIS A 67 1.94 27.72 2.09
C HIS A 67 2.23 28.35 0.70
N ASP A 68 3.12 27.70 -0.08
CA ASP A 68 3.60 28.20 -1.37
C ASP A 68 2.99 27.44 -2.56
N LEU A 69 1.78 26.91 -2.41
CA LEU A 69 1.09 26.25 -3.51
C LEU A 69 0.72 27.31 -4.58
N GLU A 70 1.32 27.20 -5.75
CA GLU A 70 0.79 27.85 -6.93
C GLU A 70 -0.58 27.26 -7.25
N VAL A 71 -1.61 28.12 -7.25
CA VAL A 71 -2.95 27.71 -7.67
C VAL A 71 -2.87 27.43 -9.18
N VAL A 72 -2.80 26.14 -9.53
CA VAL A 72 -2.92 25.71 -10.91
C VAL A 72 -4.35 26.02 -11.37
N ASP A 73 -4.45 26.74 -12.48
CA ASP A 73 -5.73 27.11 -13.08
C ASP A 73 -6.61 25.87 -13.29
N ASN A 74 -7.65 25.75 -12.50
CA ASN A 74 -8.36 24.50 -12.33
C ASN A 74 -9.40 24.36 -13.45
N LYS A 75 -9.17 23.43 -14.38
CA LYS A 75 -10.10 23.09 -15.47
C LYS A 75 -11.37 22.35 -14.99
N ILE A 76 -11.49 22.14 -13.68
CA ILE A 76 -12.65 21.46 -13.07
C ILE A 76 -13.82 22.45 -13.02
N LYS A 77 -14.86 22.18 -13.81
CA LYS A 77 -16.00 23.08 -14.01
C LYS A 77 -17.23 22.70 -13.19
N ASP A 78 -17.25 21.51 -12.64
CA ASP A 78 -18.40 20.99 -11.91
C ASP A 78 -17.96 20.24 -10.63
N VAL A 79 -18.92 20.03 -9.75
CA VAL A 79 -18.69 19.39 -8.45
C VAL A 79 -18.28 17.93 -8.62
N GLU A 80 -18.90 17.22 -9.55
CA GLU A 80 -18.63 15.77 -9.75
C GLU A 80 -17.20 15.55 -10.25
N GLY A 81 -16.74 16.34 -11.23
CA GLY A 81 -15.34 16.29 -11.68
C GLY A 81 -14.34 16.64 -10.58
N PHE A 82 -14.71 17.57 -9.67
CA PHE A 82 -13.88 17.84 -8.48
C PHE A 82 -13.80 16.65 -7.54
N LEU A 83 -14.94 16.03 -7.23
CA LEU A 83 -14.99 14.86 -6.35
C LEU A 83 -14.20 13.68 -6.92
N GLU A 84 -14.30 13.46 -8.23
CA GLU A 84 -13.55 12.43 -8.93
C GLU A 84 -12.04 12.71 -8.88
N CYS A 85 -11.63 13.94 -9.17
CA CYS A 85 -10.22 14.34 -9.09
C CYS A 85 -9.63 14.10 -7.70
N VAL A 86 -10.30 14.56 -6.63
CA VAL A 86 -9.83 14.38 -5.25
C VAL A 86 -9.77 12.89 -4.88
N THR A 87 -10.76 12.10 -5.31
CA THR A 87 -10.79 10.67 -5.04
C THR A 87 -9.61 9.97 -5.71
N ASN A 88 -9.41 10.20 -7.02
CA ASN A 88 -8.33 9.59 -7.79
C ASN A 88 -6.94 10.00 -7.27
N THR A 89 -6.77 11.28 -6.90
CA THR A 89 -5.52 11.77 -6.32
C THR A 89 -5.23 11.09 -4.98
N LYS A 90 -6.24 10.95 -4.13
CA LYS A 90 -6.10 10.26 -2.85
C LYS A 90 -5.74 8.78 -3.04
N GLU A 91 -6.45 8.07 -3.90
CA GLU A 91 -6.17 6.66 -4.22
C GLU A 91 -4.74 6.51 -4.72
N ARG A 92 -4.30 7.40 -5.62
CA ARG A 92 -2.91 7.37 -6.13
C ARG A 92 -1.88 7.65 -5.04
N LEU A 93 -2.15 8.59 -4.13
CA LEU A 93 -1.28 8.86 -2.97
C LEU A 93 -1.17 7.66 -2.04
N ASP A 94 -2.28 6.95 -1.79
CA ASP A 94 -2.30 5.75 -0.97
C ASP A 94 -1.52 4.61 -1.64
N GLU A 95 -1.65 4.41 -2.95
CA GLU A 95 -0.86 3.46 -3.73
C GLU A 95 0.64 3.77 -3.64
N ILE A 96 1.03 5.03 -3.89
CA ILE A 96 2.43 5.47 -3.80
C ILE A 96 2.98 5.24 -2.39
N ALA A 97 2.19 5.50 -1.34
CA ALA A 97 2.63 5.26 0.04
C ALA A 97 2.95 3.78 0.29
N LEU A 98 2.12 2.88 -0.20
CA LEU A 98 2.36 1.43 -0.10
C LEU A 98 3.57 0.98 -0.93
N GLU A 99 3.74 1.53 -2.15
CA GLU A 99 4.91 1.24 -2.98
C GLU A 99 6.21 1.73 -2.33
N ILE A 100 6.21 2.92 -1.72
CA ILE A 100 7.36 3.47 -1.00
C ILE A 100 7.77 2.54 0.14
N ILE A 101 6.84 2.10 0.99
CA ILE A 101 7.12 1.17 2.10
C ILE A 101 7.75 -0.12 1.58
N LYS A 102 7.23 -0.66 0.47
CA LYS A 102 7.80 -1.86 -0.15
C LYS A 102 9.22 -1.62 -0.67
N LEU A 103 9.43 -0.49 -1.36
CA LEU A 103 10.75 -0.14 -1.90
C LEU A 103 11.78 0.15 -0.80
N GLU A 104 11.39 0.74 0.32
CA GLU A 104 12.28 0.94 1.48
C GLU A 104 12.80 -0.40 2.01
N LYS A 105 11.91 -1.41 2.09
CA LYS A 105 12.30 -2.76 2.47
C LYS A 105 13.24 -3.37 1.43
N ASP A 106 12.86 -3.32 0.15
CA ASP A 106 13.65 -3.88 -0.95
C ASP A 106 15.04 -3.21 -1.04
N LEU A 107 15.13 -1.88 -0.83
CA LEU A 107 16.39 -1.15 -0.75
C LEU A 107 17.26 -1.62 0.40
N SER A 108 16.68 -1.77 1.60
CA SER A 108 17.40 -2.27 2.78
C SER A 108 17.94 -3.69 2.60
N GLU A 109 17.21 -4.56 1.91
CA GLU A 109 17.61 -5.93 1.62
C GLU A 109 18.63 -6.00 0.49
N THR A 110 18.58 -5.06 -0.48
CA THR A 110 19.46 -5.04 -1.65
C THR A 110 20.75 -4.24 -1.42
N GLU A 111 20.75 -3.26 -0.50
CA GLU A 111 21.91 -2.41 -0.19
C GLU A 111 23.23 -3.20 -0.03
N PRO A 112 23.28 -4.34 0.69
CA PRO A 112 24.50 -5.11 0.83
C PRO A 112 25.03 -5.75 -0.47
N TRP A 113 24.13 -5.97 -1.43
CA TRP A 113 24.47 -6.56 -2.72
C TRP A 113 24.98 -5.54 -3.75
N GLY A 114 24.72 -4.24 -3.50
CA GLY A 114 25.18 -3.13 -4.35
C GLY A 114 24.56 -3.11 -5.73
N ASP A 115 25.33 -2.55 -6.67
CA ASP A 115 24.90 -2.40 -8.05
C ASP A 115 25.41 -3.54 -8.92
N PHE A 116 24.52 -4.09 -9.71
CA PHE A 116 24.83 -5.17 -10.66
C PHE A 116 23.99 -5.00 -11.93
N SER A 117 24.50 -5.59 -13.05
CA SER A 117 23.77 -5.64 -14.31
C SER A 117 23.06 -6.97 -14.44
N LYS A 118 21.74 -6.93 -14.57
CA LYS A 118 20.92 -8.12 -14.86
C LYS A 118 21.29 -8.77 -16.18
N GLU A 119 21.61 -7.95 -17.19
CA GLU A 119 22.01 -8.43 -18.50
C GLU A 119 23.27 -9.29 -18.41
N LYS A 120 24.25 -8.88 -17.56
CA LYS A 120 25.47 -9.68 -17.33
C LYS A 120 25.18 -10.98 -16.60
N ILE A 121 24.29 -10.94 -15.60
CA ILE A 121 23.87 -12.16 -14.89
C ILE A 121 23.15 -13.12 -15.85
N GLU A 122 22.29 -12.60 -16.72
CA GLU A 122 21.59 -13.40 -17.70
C GLU A 122 22.53 -14.01 -18.74
N LEU A 123 23.55 -13.26 -19.17
CA LEU A 123 24.63 -13.81 -20.05
C LEU A 123 25.38 -14.95 -19.36
N LEU A 124 25.67 -14.86 -18.07
CA LEU A 124 26.29 -15.95 -17.30
C LEU A 124 25.39 -17.18 -17.28
N LYS A 125 24.09 -17.00 -17.04
CA LYS A 125 23.10 -18.08 -17.06
C LYS A 125 23.02 -18.76 -18.42
N GLN A 126 23.07 -18.01 -19.51
CA GLN A 126 23.10 -18.55 -20.87
C GLN A 126 24.38 -19.38 -21.16
N GLN A 127 25.48 -19.08 -20.46
CA GLN A 127 26.72 -19.84 -20.52
C GLN A 127 26.74 -21.05 -19.58
N GLY A 128 25.63 -21.34 -18.89
CA GLY A 128 25.52 -22.45 -17.94
C GLY A 128 26.05 -22.13 -16.55
N LEU A 129 26.31 -20.86 -16.23
CA LEU A 129 26.78 -20.44 -14.92
C LEU A 129 25.62 -19.83 -14.15
N THR A 130 25.38 -20.28 -12.90
CA THR A 130 24.35 -19.75 -12.01
C THR A 130 25.00 -19.15 -10.77
N LEU A 131 24.50 -18.00 -10.35
CA LEU A 131 24.94 -17.34 -9.11
C LEU A 131 24.01 -17.76 -7.96
N LYS A 132 24.57 -18.29 -6.90
CA LYS A 132 23.88 -18.55 -5.64
C LYS A 132 24.30 -17.51 -4.61
N TYR A 133 23.35 -16.90 -3.94
CA TYR A 133 23.55 -15.79 -3.02
C TYR A 133 23.49 -16.28 -1.58
N PHE A 134 24.50 -15.94 -0.78
CA PHE A 134 24.62 -16.40 0.61
C PHE A 134 24.88 -15.25 1.57
N ILE A 135 24.31 -15.39 2.77
CA ILE A 135 24.59 -14.52 3.92
C ILE A 135 25.13 -15.40 5.03
N PHE A 136 26.30 -15.05 5.56
CA PHE A 136 26.98 -15.78 6.61
C PHE A 136 27.48 -14.87 7.72
N GLY A 137 27.53 -15.39 8.95
CA GLY A 137 28.06 -14.64 10.10
C GLY A 137 29.57 -14.46 9.99
N GLU A 138 30.03 -13.21 10.05
CA GLU A 138 31.43 -12.85 9.88
C GLU A 138 32.38 -13.62 10.83
N LYS A 139 31.95 -13.84 12.07
CA LYS A 139 32.76 -14.55 13.08
C LYS A 139 33.05 -16.01 12.76
N GLN A 140 32.26 -16.64 11.94
CA GLN A 140 32.36 -18.05 11.57
C GLN A 140 32.83 -18.26 10.15
N TYR A 141 33.00 -17.17 9.40
CA TYR A 141 33.49 -17.21 8.03
C TYR A 141 34.96 -17.60 7.99
N LYS A 142 35.32 -18.43 7.00
CA LYS A 142 36.69 -18.89 6.80
C LYS A 142 37.20 -18.31 5.48
N GLU A 143 38.27 -17.54 5.53
CA GLU A 143 38.87 -16.94 4.33
C GLU A 143 39.40 -18.00 3.34
N GLU A 144 39.78 -19.18 3.85
CA GLU A 144 40.22 -20.32 3.04
C GLU A 144 39.16 -20.76 2.01
N TRP A 145 37.89 -20.48 2.26
CA TRP A 145 36.81 -20.80 1.33
C TRP A 145 36.87 -20.01 0.02
N GLU A 146 37.47 -18.84 0.02
CA GLU A 146 37.66 -18.02 -1.20
C GLU A 146 38.68 -18.67 -2.15
N ASP A 147 39.59 -19.49 -1.64
CA ASP A 147 40.57 -20.25 -2.41
C ASP A 147 40.04 -21.65 -2.84
N GLU A 148 39.19 -22.25 -1.98
CA GLU A 148 38.68 -23.61 -2.23
C GLU A 148 37.46 -23.68 -3.15
N TYR A 149 36.64 -22.61 -3.16
CA TYR A 149 35.38 -22.56 -3.90
C TYR A 149 35.32 -21.34 -4.83
N PRO A 150 34.57 -21.40 -5.94
CA PRO A 150 34.35 -20.25 -6.82
C PRO A 150 33.38 -19.25 -6.14
N LEU A 151 33.82 -18.69 -5.02
CA LEU A 151 33.11 -17.82 -4.13
C LEU A 151 33.66 -16.40 -4.24
N TYR A 152 32.76 -15.41 -4.31
CA TYR A 152 33.13 -14.00 -4.39
C TYR A 152 32.41 -13.20 -3.32
N VAL A 153 33.16 -12.63 -2.38
CA VAL A 153 32.62 -11.74 -1.37
C VAL A 153 32.22 -10.41 -2.00
N ILE A 154 30.97 -10.06 -1.83
CA ILE A 154 30.40 -8.82 -2.36
C ILE A 154 30.52 -7.71 -1.32
N ASN A 155 30.17 -8.02 -0.06
CA ASN A 155 30.17 -7.01 1.00
C ASN A 155 30.35 -7.66 2.38
N ARG A 156 30.86 -6.86 3.32
CA ARG A 156 30.91 -7.19 4.76
C ARG A 156 30.19 -6.06 5.51
N SER A 157 29.04 -6.36 6.06
CA SER A 157 28.19 -5.36 6.74
C SER A 157 27.46 -5.94 7.91
N ARG A 158 27.35 -5.16 8.98
CA ARG A 158 26.59 -5.49 10.19
C ARG A 158 26.91 -6.88 10.80
N GLY A 159 28.20 -7.29 10.74
CA GLY A 159 28.66 -8.59 11.26
C GLY A 159 28.24 -9.79 10.40
N SER A 160 27.84 -9.54 9.17
CA SER A 160 27.51 -10.53 8.15
C SER A 160 28.34 -10.33 6.89
N ILE A 161 28.65 -11.43 6.23
CA ILE A 161 29.34 -11.45 4.93
C ILE A 161 28.30 -11.85 3.88
N PHE A 162 28.27 -11.07 2.82
CA PHE A 162 27.43 -11.26 1.65
C PHE A 162 28.31 -11.71 0.50
N PHE A 163 28.06 -12.89 -0.04
CA PHE A 163 28.88 -13.45 -1.11
C PHE A 163 28.03 -14.24 -2.10
N VAL A 164 28.58 -14.42 -3.27
CA VAL A 164 27.98 -15.26 -4.33
C VAL A 164 28.91 -16.45 -4.60
N LEU A 165 28.27 -17.60 -4.82
CA LEU A 165 28.91 -18.81 -5.30
C LEU A 165 28.55 -18.99 -6.78
N VAL A 166 29.55 -19.12 -7.64
CA VAL A 166 29.35 -19.42 -9.07
C VAL A 166 29.25 -20.92 -9.25
N VAL A 167 28.10 -21.38 -9.75
CA VAL A 167 27.84 -22.81 -9.97
C VAL A 167 27.72 -23.06 -11.47
N ASP A 168 28.52 -23.97 -11.99
CA ASP A 168 28.34 -24.50 -13.35
C ASP A 168 27.19 -25.53 -13.35
N THR A 169 26.13 -25.25 -14.07
CA THR A 169 24.95 -26.14 -14.15
C THR A 169 25.23 -27.44 -14.90
N ASN A 170 26.31 -27.50 -15.68
CA ASN A 170 26.73 -28.66 -16.45
C ASN A 170 27.75 -29.52 -15.71
N ALA A 171 28.33 -29.01 -14.62
CA ALA A 171 29.31 -29.74 -13.83
C ALA A 171 28.64 -30.54 -12.70
N PRO A 172 29.26 -31.61 -12.16
CA PRO A 172 28.77 -32.30 -11.00
C PRO A 172 28.65 -31.31 -9.81
N GLN A 173 27.56 -31.43 -9.01
CA GLN A 173 27.35 -30.55 -7.89
C GLN A 173 28.56 -30.57 -6.94
N ILE A 174 29.15 -29.42 -6.75
CA ILE A 174 30.21 -29.24 -5.78
C ILE A 174 29.60 -29.42 -4.40
N GLN A 175 30.08 -30.40 -3.64
CA GLN A 175 29.73 -30.51 -2.22
C GLN A 175 30.40 -29.36 -1.48
N HIS A 176 29.63 -28.40 -1.05
CA HIS A 176 30.12 -27.27 -0.26
C HIS A 176 29.66 -27.41 1.20
N PRO A 177 30.42 -26.88 2.16
CA PRO A 177 30.02 -26.80 3.56
C PRO A 177 28.75 -25.98 3.73
N ASN A 178 28.19 -25.95 4.94
CA ASN A 178 27.06 -25.06 5.23
C ASN A 178 27.54 -23.61 5.16
N PHE A 179 27.23 -22.94 4.07
CA PHE A 179 27.54 -21.53 3.83
C PHE A 179 26.53 -20.56 4.46
N GLY A 180 25.66 -21.05 5.36
CA GLY A 180 24.67 -20.24 6.03
C GLY A 180 23.37 -20.09 5.27
N LEU A 181 22.81 -18.88 5.22
CA LEU A 181 21.51 -18.63 4.61
C LEU A 181 21.65 -18.40 3.12
N GLU A 182 21.14 -19.34 2.31
CA GLU A 182 20.96 -19.10 0.87
C GLU A 182 19.77 -18.16 0.66
N THR A 183 19.98 -17.06 -0.06
CA THR A 183 18.97 -16.06 -0.35
C THR A 183 18.62 -16.07 -1.85
N ARG A 184 17.50 -15.43 -2.16
CA ARG A 184 17.11 -15.25 -3.56
C ARG A 184 17.97 -14.19 -4.23
N GLU A 185 18.19 -14.36 -5.52
CA GLU A 185 18.76 -13.31 -6.37
C GLU A 185 17.97 -12.01 -6.21
N PRO A 186 18.61 -10.86 -5.93
CA PRO A 186 17.92 -9.59 -5.84
C PRO A 186 17.21 -9.25 -7.15
N ALA A 187 15.95 -8.83 -7.05
CA ALA A 187 15.12 -8.59 -8.23
C ALA A 187 15.58 -7.40 -9.06
N MET A 188 16.22 -6.40 -8.45
CA MET A 188 16.74 -5.19 -9.10
C MET A 188 18.05 -4.76 -8.42
N SER A 189 18.91 -4.00 -9.12
CA SER A 189 20.08 -3.40 -8.50
C SER A 189 19.69 -2.33 -7.49
N TYR A 190 20.59 -1.99 -6.57
CA TYR A 190 20.36 -0.92 -5.61
C TYR A 190 20.10 0.42 -6.30
N PHE A 191 20.86 0.73 -7.35
CA PHE A 191 20.69 1.95 -8.14
C PHE A 191 19.30 2.04 -8.80
N ASP A 192 18.82 0.95 -9.41
CA ASP A 192 17.52 0.92 -10.07
C ASP A 192 16.37 1.10 -9.06
N LEU A 193 16.47 0.41 -7.90
CA LEU A 193 15.51 0.57 -6.80
C LEU A 193 15.50 1.99 -6.26
N LYS A 194 16.70 2.59 -6.09
CA LYS A 194 16.83 3.96 -5.61
C LYS A 194 16.24 4.96 -6.59
N THR A 195 16.49 4.78 -7.87
CA THR A 195 15.91 5.62 -8.93
C THR A 195 14.38 5.53 -8.92
N LYS A 196 13.83 4.31 -8.80
CA LYS A 196 12.37 4.11 -8.71
C LYS A 196 11.79 4.78 -7.47
N PHE A 197 12.45 4.66 -6.33
CA PHE A 197 12.05 5.28 -5.08
C PHE A 197 12.02 6.82 -5.18
N ASP A 198 13.08 7.42 -5.74
CA ASP A 198 13.19 8.87 -5.90
C ASP A 198 12.12 9.41 -6.88
N ASN A 199 11.80 8.65 -7.94
CA ASN A 199 10.74 9.00 -8.87
C ASN A 199 9.35 8.99 -8.20
N LEU A 200 9.06 7.99 -7.35
CA LEU A 200 7.80 7.95 -6.59
C LEU A 200 7.70 9.08 -5.57
N LEU A 201 8.82 9.44 -4.93
CA LEU A 201 8.86 10.60 -4.03
C LEU A 201 8.60 11.92 -4.79
N ALA A 202 9.13 12.05 -6.01
CA ALA A 202 8.86 13.21 -6.87
C ALA A 202 7.39 13.26 -7.28
N GLU A 203 6.82 12.13 -7.74
CA GLU A 203 5.39 12.02 -8.08
C GLU A 203 4.50 12.40 -6.89
N LYS A 204 4.81 11.86 -5.68
CA LYS A 204 4.07 12.21 -4.45
C LYS A 204 4.05 13.70 -4.14
N ARG A 205 5.10 14.44 -4.53
CA ARG A 205 5.17 15.89 -4.28
C ARG A 205 4.38 16.72 -5.30
N THR A 206 4.09 16.15 -6.45
CA THR A 206 3.38 16.84 -7.55
C THR A 206 1.88 16.58 -7.53
N LEU A 207 1.43 15.60 -6.80
CA LEU A 207 0.02 15.27 -6.54
C LEU A 207 -0.54 16.08 -5.37
#